data_6c12ce88dc1c9880c052f7b4478811c3
#
_entry.id   6c12ce88dc1c9880c052f7b4478811c3
#
_cell.length_a   1.000
_cell.length_b   1.000
_cell.length_c   1.000
_cell.angle_alpha   90.00
_cell.angle_beta   90.00
_cell.angle_gamma   90.00
#
_symmetry.space_group_name_H-M   'P 1'
#
loop_
_entity.id
_entity.type
_entity.pdbx_description
1 polymer ?
#
loop_
_entity_poly.entity_id
_entity_poly.type
_entity_poly.pdbx_seq_one_letter_code
_entity_poly.pdbx_strand_id
1 'polypeptide(L)'
;GFAHASGEIVVTMDADLQDDPAEIHHFLRKLEEGYDLVNGWKYAGKGSGVKAWASRIFNKITARLTGIPLHDFNCPFKAYTKTVVKELELYGDLFRFIPVLVAEKGYRIGEVKIENYTRTYGRSRYGVSRYIRTFFDLITVLFLTRFRKSPLYFFGSIGFAMLFLGFIINVYLTYQKMLHGMFLSEQPLLLLGILLMVLGVQFLSIGLITETIVSVSHEKGRVHS
;
A
#
# COMPACT_ATOMS: atom_id res chain seq x y z
N GLY A 1 -2.70 -15.75 -16.16
CA GLY A 1 -1.45 -15.51 -16.91
C GLY A 1 -0.26 -16.16 -16.22
N PHE A 2 0.15 -15.72 -15.02
CA PHE A 2 1.36 -16.21 -14.34
C PHE A 2 1.38 -17.72 -14.11
N ALA A 3 0.27 -18.32 -13.70
CA ALA A 3 0.17 -19.77 -13.47
C ALA A 3 0.42 -20.64 -14.72
N HIS A 4 0.29 -20.06 -15.90
CA HIS A 4 0.50 -20.77 -17.18
C HIS A 4 1.77 -20.35 -17.90
N ALA A 5 2.54 -19.42 -17.33
CA ALA A 5 3.79 -18.99 -17.92
C ALA A 5 4.88 -20.03 -17.65
N SER A 6 5.53 -20.52 -18.72
CA SER A 6 6.58 -21.56 -18.68
C SER A 6 7.99 -21.00 -18.87
N GLY A 7 8.11 -19.77 -19.38
CA GLY A 7 9.41 -19.12 -19.66
C GLY A 7 10.23 -18.86 -18.42
N GLU A 8 11.54 -18.72 -18.58
CA GLU A 8 12.46 -18.34 -17.49
C GLU A 8 12.31 -16.86 -17.11
N ILE A 9 11.87 -16.04 -18.05
CA ILE A 9 11.52 -14.63 -17.86
C ILE A 9 10.08 -14.42 -18.32
N VAL A 10 9.31 -13.73 -17.53
CA VAL A 10 7.93 -13.34 -17.85
C VAL A 10 7.86 -11.83 -17.95
N VAL A 11 7.29 -11.33 -19.04
CA VAL A 11 7.09 -9.90 -19.28
C VAL A 11 5.60 -9.61 -19.32
N THR A 12 5.16 -8.60 -18.59
CA THR A 12 3.79 -8.06 -18.64
C THR A 12 3.80 -6.70 -19.32
N MET A 13 2.83 -6.45 -20.17
CA MET A 13 2.69 -5.21 -20.93
C MET A 13 1.23 -4.95 -21.25
N ASP A 14 0.80 -3.67 -21.30
CA ASP A 14 -0.55 -3.33 -21.78
C ASP A 14 -0.65 -3.51 -23.30
N ALA A 15 -1.81 -3.97 -23.74
CA ALA A 15 -2.10 -4.19 -25.17
C ALA A 15 -2.73 -2.97 -25.86
N ASP A 16 -2.60 -1.77 -25.29
CA ASP A 16 -3.22 -0.54 -25.79
C ASP A 16 -2.30 0.29 -26.70
N LEU A 17 -1.17 -0.29 -27.10
CA LEU A 17 -0.15 0.29 -27.99
C LEU A 17 0.53 1.56 -27.43
N GLN A 18 0.49 1.75 -26.12
CA GLN A 18 1.21 2.84 -25.46
C GLN A 18 2.64 2.45 -25.06
N ASP A 19 2.90 1.16 -24.90
CA ASP A 19 4.18 0.60 -24.55
C ASP A 19 4.86 0.01 -25.82
N ASP A 20 6.16 0.26 -26.00
CA ASP A 20 6.93 -0.25 -27.13
C ASP A 20 7.57 -1.61 -26.78
N PRO A 21 7.26 -2.70 -27.50
CA PRO A 21 7.91 -3.97 -27.29
C PRO A 21 9.43 -3.94 -27.48
N ALA A 22 9.94 -3.00 -28.26
CA ALA A 22 11.39 -2.83 -28.46
C ALA A 22 12.12 -2.50 -27.13
N GLU A 23 11.43 -1.90 -26.16
CA GLU A 23 11.98 -1.59 -24.84
C GLU A 23 12.26 -2.85 -23.97
N ILE A 24 11.73 -4.03 -24.36
CA ILE A 24 11.92 -5.29 -23.60
C ILE A 24 13.41 -5.58 -23.34
N HIS A 25 14.29 -5.29 -24.30
CA HIS A 25 15.72 -5.54 -24.14
C HIS A 25 16.35 -4.78 -22.96
N HIS A 26 15.84 -3.62 -22.59
CA HIS A 26 16.31 -2.89 -21.41
C HIS A 26 15.94 -3.60 -20.11
N PHE A 27 14.76 -4.22 -20.07
CA PHE A 27 14.33 -5.02 -18.92
C PHE A 27 15.18 -6.29 -18.78
N LEU A 28 15.46 -6.99 -19.90
CA LEU A 28 16.28 -8.20 -19.90
C LEU A 28 17.69 -7.90 -19.39
N ARG A 29 18.33 -6.85 -19.91
CA ARG A 29 19.66 -6.41 -19.44
C ARG A 29 19.64 -6.13 -17.92
N LYS A 30 18.58 -5.49 -17.41
CA LYS A 30 18.47 -5.19 -16.00
C LYS A 30 18.30 -6.45 -15.15
N LEU A 31 17.58 -7.48 -15.64
CA LEU A 31 17.51 -8.79 -15.00
C LEU A 31 18.87 -9.49 -14.98
N GLU A 32 19.66 -9.37 -16.05
CA GLU A 32 21.04 -9.91 -16.12
C GLU A 32 21.99 -9.26 -15.10
N GLU A 33 21.72 -8.00 -14.68
CA GLU A 33 22.42 -7.34 -13.57
C GLU A 33 22.09 -7.94 -12.18
N GLY A 34 21.24 -8.98 -12.14
CA GLY A 34 20.85 -9.69 -10.92
C GLY A 34 19.65 -9.08 -10.19
N TYR A 35 18.78 -8.36 -10.89
CA TYR A 35 17.46 -7.99 -10.39
C TYR A 35 16.46 -9.11 -10.67
N ASP A 36 15.49 -9.31 -9.77
CA ASP A 36 14.48 -10.37 -9.87
C ASP A 36 13.16 -9.86 -10.48
N LEU A 37 12.89 -8.58 -10.26
CA LEU A 37 11.79 -7.82 -10.83
C LEU A 37 12.32 -6.51 -11.40
N VAL A 38 11.97 -6.20 -12.64
CA VAL A 38 12.25 -4.90 -13.25
C VAL A 38 10.94 -4.21 -13.59
N ASN A 39 10.76 -3.01 -13.07
CA ASN A 39 9.58 -2.20 -13.24
C ASN A 39 9.82 -1.07 -14.26
N GLY A 40 8.88 -0.84 -15.15
CA GLY A 40 8.95 0.29 -16.07
C GLY A 40 8.62 1.61 -15.38
N TRP A 41 9.34 2.67 -15.74
CA TRP A 41 9.05 4.03 -15.34
C TRP A 41 8.71 4.87 -16.57
N LYS A 42 7.41 5.17 -16.74
CA LYS A 42 6.91 6.04 -17.81
C LYS A 42 7.33 7.48 -17.54
N TYR A 43 8.52 7.84 -18.05
CA TYR A 43 9.12 9.15 -17.80
C TYR A 43 8.46 10.26 -18.62
N ALA A 44 8.25 10.06 -19.90
CA ALA A 44 7.60 10.97 -20.82
C ALA A 44 6.13 10.58 -21.05
N GLY A 45 5.23 11.55 -21.23
CA GLY A 45 3.82 11.28 -21.61
C GLY A 45 2.81 11.18 -20.47
N LYS A 46 3.21 11.29 -19.21
CA LYS A 46 2.24 11.60 -18.13
C LYS A 46 1.83 13.06 -18.31
N GLY A 47 0.71 13.31 -19.00
CA GLY A 47 0.19 14.63 -19.33
C GLY A 47 0.29 15.63 -18.17
N SER A 48 0.38 16.92 -18.50
CA SER A 48 0.30 18.00 -17.53
C SER A 48 -1.12 18.10 -16.97
N GLY A 49 -1.28 18.02 -15.64
CA GLY A 49 -2.58 18.21 -15.00
C GLY A 49 -2.71 17.55 -13.64
N VAL A 50 -3.86 17.76 -13.00
CA VAL A 50 -4.18 17.26 -11.65
C VAL A 50 -3.96 15.74 -11.52
N LYS A 51 -4.27 14.97 -12.58
CA LYS A 51 -4.08 13.51 -12.59
C LYS A 51 -2.61 13.09 -12.49
N ALA A 52 -1.72 13.77 -13.21
CA ALA A 52 -0.29 13.50 -13.17
C ALA A 52 0.33 13.91 -11.83
N TRP A 53 -0.14 15.00 -11.25
CA TRP A 53 0.28 15.45 -9.93
C TRP A 53 -0.16 14.47 -8.84
N ALA A 54 -1.44 14.05 -8.84
CA ALA A 54 -1.95 13.04 -7.90
C ALA A 54 -1.19 11.71 -8.01
N SER A 55 -0.89 11.25 -9.23
CA SER A 55 -0.09 10.03 -9.44
C SER A 55 1.34 10.16 -8.88
N ARG A 56 1.99 11.32 -9.07
CA ARG A 56 3.33 11.58 -8.52
C ARG A 56 3.34 11.59 -7.00
N ILE A 57 2.34 12.24 -6.38
CA ILE A 57 2.20 12.24 -4.91
C ILE A 57 1.98 10.82 -4.42
N PHE A 58 1.06 10.08 -5.03
CA PHE A 58 0.77 8.70 -4.67
C PHE A 58 2.04 7.83 -4.72
N ASN A 59 2.77 7.87 -5.84
CA ASN A 59 4.01 7.11 -5.99
C ASN A 59 5.07 7.52 -4.96
N LYS A 60 5.22 8.81 -4.67
CA LYS A 60 6.17 9.32 -3.66
C LYS A 60 5.80 8.86 -2.25
N ILE A 61 4.52 8.89 -1.90
CA ILE A 61 4.02 8.39 -0.61
C ILE A 61 4.26 6.88 -0.53
N THR A 62 3.91 6.13 -1.57
CA THR A 62 4.12 4.67 -1.62
C THR A 62 5.60 4.33 -1.46
N ALA A 63 6.49 4.98 -2.22
CA ALA A 63 7.92 4.77 -2.12
C ALA A 63 8.45 5.03 -0.70
N ARG A 64 7.98 6.12 -0.07
CA ARG A 64 8.42 6.48 1.29
C ARG A 64 7.89 5.51 2.36
N LEU A 65 6.65 5.05 2.22
CA LEU A 65 6.03 4.12 3.17
C LEU A 65 6.55 2.70 3.03
N THR A 66 6.83 2.25 1.80
CA THR A 66 7.34 0.90 1.52
C THR A 66 8.85 0.79 1.60
N GLY A 67 9.57 1.92 1.52
CA GLY A 67 11.03 1.96 1.46
C GLY A 67 11.61 1.55 0.09
N ILE A 68 10.77 1.39 -0.94
CA ILE A 68 11.20 0.97 -2.29
C ILE A 68 11.34 2.20 -3.18
N PRO A 69 12.53 2.49 -3.73
CA PRO A 69 12.81 3.71 -4.48
C PRO A 69 12.32 3.61 -5.94
N LEU A 70 11.03 3.36 -6.15
CA LEU A 70 10.41 3.35 -7.48
C LEU A 70 9.69 4.67 -7.77
N HIS A 71 9.78 5.13 -9.00
CA HIS A 71 9.10 6.33 -9.48
C HIS A 71 7.68 6.05 -9.98
N ASP A 72 7.39 4.81 -10.41
CA ASP A 72 6.08 4.43 -10.96
C ASP A 72 5.64 3.02 -10.58
N PHE A 73 4.96 2.87 -9.44
CA PHE A 73 4.42 1.57 -9.01
C PHE A 73 3.33 1.02 -9.94
N ASN A 74 2.62 1.91 -10.64
CA ASN A 74 1.44 1.56 -11.44
C ASN A 74 1.77 1.14 -12.88
N CYS A 75 3.04 1.19 -13.30
CA CYS A 75 3.40 0.79 -14.65
C CYS A 75 3.08 -0.69 -14.88
N PRO A 76 2.30 -1.05 -15.90
CA PRO A 76 2.01 -2.46 -16.22
C PRO A 76 3.18 -3.18 -16.88
N PHE A 77 4.09 -2.42 -17.50
CA PHE A 77 5.26 -2.96 -18.17
C PHE A 77 6.31 -3.35 -17.12
N LYS A 78 6.42 -4.67 -16.91
CA LYS A 78 7.32 -5.27 -15.91
C LYS A 78 7.90 -6.57 -16.44
N ALA A 79 9.14 -6.87 -16.04
CA ALA A 79 9.77 -8.15 -16.30
C ALA A 79 10.09 -8.85 -14.97
N TYR A 80 9.90 -10.15 -14.95
CA TYR A 80 10.03 -10.99 -13.77
C TYR A 80 10.86 -12.22 -14.06
N THR A 81 11.68 -12.65 -13.12
CA THR A 81 12.23 -13.99 -13.13
C THR A 81 11.14 -15.03 -12.84
N LYS A 82 11.32 -16.25 -13.34
CA LYS A 82 10.41 -17.39 -13.12
C LYS A 82 10.17 -17.65 -11.62
N THR A 83 11.21 -17.50 -10.82
CA THR A 83 11.17 -17.71 -9.37
C THR A 83 10.16 -16.75 -8.72
N VAL A 84 10.24 -15.47 -9.06
CA VAL A 84 9.29 -14.45 -8.57
C VAL A 84 7.86 -14.79 -8.99
N VAL A 85 7.65 -15.15 -10.26
CA VAL A 85 6.31 -15.47 -10.79
C VAL A 85 5.68 -16.65 -10.07
N LYS A 86 6.45 -17.71 -9.77
CA LYS A 86 5.96 -18.90 -9.07
C LYS A 86 5.58 -18.64 -7.62
N GLU A 87 6.28 -17.72 -6.96
CA GLU A 87 6.01 -17.38 -5.57
C GLU A 87 4.97 -16.27 -5.38
N LEU A 88 4.59 -15.62 -6.48
CA LEU A 88 3.71 -14.47 -6.43
C LEU A 88 2.24 -14.90 -6.37
N GLU A 89 1.65 -14.80 -5.20
CA GLU A 89 0.21 -14.99 -4.99
C GLU A 89 -0.51 -13.64 -5.13
N LEU A 90 -1.22 -13.47 -6.24
CA LEU A 90 -1.99 -12.27 -6.52
C LEU A 90 -3.48 -12.51 -6.33
N TYR A 91 -4.13 -11.61 -5.58
CA TYR A 91 -5.58 -11.55 -5.46
C TYR A 91 -6.07 -10.08 -5.53
N GLY A 92 -7.27 -9.90 -6.06
CA GLY A 92 -7.87 -8.58 -6.21
C GLY A 92 -7.05 -7.62 -7.10
N ASP A 93 -7.04 -6.36 -6.73
CA ASP A 93 -6.36 -5.27 -7.46
C ASP A 93 -4.88 -5.08 -7.03
N LEU A 94 -4.27 -6.07 -6.34
CA LEU A 94 -2.91 -5.97 -5.82
C LEU A 94 -1.81 -5.94 -6.89
N PHE A 95 -2.15 -6.14 -8.16
CA PHE A 95 -1.20 -6.11 -9.28
C PHE A 95 -0.37 -4.81 -9.35
N ARG A 96 -0.88 -3.69 -8.81
CA ARG A 96 -0.17 -2.40 -8.72
C ARG A 96 0.95 -2.43 -7.72
N PHE A 97 0.82 -3.27 -6.70
CA PHE A 97 1.76 -3.37 -5.60
C PHE A 97 2.66 -4.60 -5.70
N ILE A 98 2.68 -5.28 -6.86
CA ILE A 98 3.60 -6.39 -7.10
C ILE A 98 5.05 -6.06 -6.66
N PRO A 99 5.62 -4.89 -6.98
CA PRO A 99 6.97 -4.57 -6.50
C PRO A 99 7.08 -4.62 -4.98
N VAL A 100 6.04 -4.19 -4.25
CA VAL A 100 6.06 -4.20 -2.78
C VAL A 100 6.02 -5.63 -2.24
N LEU A 101 5.15 -6.48 -2.80
CA LEU A 101 5.03 -7.89 -2.41
C LEU A 101 6.31 -8.68 -2.71
N VAL A 102 6.97 -8.36 -3.82
CA VAL A 102 8.22 -8.99 -4.24
C VAL A 102 9.38 -8.56 -3.34
N ALA A 103 9.47 -7.26 -3.00
CA ALA A 103 10.48 -6.75 -2.08
C ALA A 103 10.37 -7.36 -0.68
N GLU A 104 9.14 -7.57 -0.19
CA GLU A 104 8.91 -8.20 1.13
C GLU A 104 9.46 -9.64 1.19
N LYS A 105 9.44 -10.35 0.07
CA LYS A 105 10.03 -11.68 -0.04
C LYS A 105 11.57 -11.66 -0.15
N GLY A 106 12.19 -10.47 -0.16
CA GLY A 106 13.63 -10.29 -0.21
C GLY A 106 14.23 -10.21 -1.61
N TYR A 107 13.42 -10.20 -2.66
CA TYR A 107 13.87 -10.09 -4.04
C TYR A 107 14.34 -8.67 -4.40
N ARG A 108 15.29 -8.58 -5.31
CA ARG A 108 15.88 -7.33 -5.80
C ARG A 108 15.01 -6.71 -6.89
N ILE A 109 14.64 -5.45 -6.70
CA ILE A 109 13.79 -4.71 -7.65
C ILE A 109 14.61 -3.63 -8.35
N GLY A 110 14.56 -3.64 -9.69
CA GLY A 110 15.12 -2.61 -10.55
C GLY A 110 14.04 -1.76 -11.23
N GLU A 111 14.43 -0.63 -11.79
CA GLU A 111 13.57 0.23 -12.57
C GLU A 111 14.26 0.62 -13.88
N VAL A 112 13.49 0.69 -14.97
CA VAL A 112 13.94 1.10 -16.30
C VAL A 112 13.06 2.25 -16.77
N LYS A 113 13.69 3.31 -17.28
CA LYS A 113 12.96 4.40 -17.95
C LYS A 113 12.46 3.91 -19.29
N ILE A 114 11.18 4.09 -19.55
CA ILE A 114 10.54 3.75 -20.81
C ILE A 114 9.80 4.95 -21.39
N GLU A 115 9.73 5.01 -22.70
CA GLU A 115 8.89 5.97 -23.39
C GLU A 115 7.43 5.55 -23.31
N ASN A 116 6.54 6.52 -23.21
CA ASN A 116 5.11 6.28 -23.20
C ASN A 116 4.47 7.05 -24.34
N TYR A 117 3.95 6.33 -25.32
CA TYR A 117 3.30 6.93 -26.46
C TYR A 117 1.87 7.38 -26.13
N THR A 118 1.40 8.39 -26.83
CA THR A 118 0.02 8.85 -26.68
C THR A 118 -0.93 7.77 -27.19
N ARG A 119 -2.00 7.52 -26.41
CA ARG A 119 -3.01 6.52 -26.79
C ARG A 119 -3.62 6.86 -28.16
N THR A 120 -3.52 5.93 -29.08
CA THR A 120 -4.03 6.09 -30.45
C THR A 120 -5.52 5.80 -30.53
N TYR A 121 -6.04 4.88 -29.67
CA TYR A 121 -7.44 4.46 -29.67
C TYR A 121 -8.05 4.41 -28.26
N GLY A 122 -9.34 4.78 -28.15
CA GLY A 122 -10.15 4.65 -26.94
C GLY A 122 -10.10 5.83 -25.97
N ARG A 123 -11.12 5.91 -25.09
CA ARG A 123 -11.21 6.90 -24.01
C ARG A 123 -10.89 6.22 -22.68
N SER A 124 -10.19 6.93 -21.78
CA SER A 124 -9.96 6.45 -20.42
C SER A 124 -11.30 6.27 -19.68
N ARG A 125 -11.65 5.03 -19.33
CA ARG A 125 -12.88 4.68 -18.60
C ARG A 125 -12.80 4.88 -17.09
N TYR A 126 -11.68 5.41 -16.57
CA TYR A 126 -11.44 5.45 -15.14
C TYR A 126 -11.87 6.78 -14.51
N GLY A 127 -12.86 6.71 -13.61
CA GLY A 127 -13.37 7.82 -12.80
C GLY A 127 -12.63 7.98 -11.45
N VAL A 128 -13.14 8.89 -10.61
CA VAL A 128 -12.62 9.20 -9.26
C VAL A 128 -12.60 7.97 -8.34
N SER A 129 -13.52 7.02 -8.53
CA SER A 129 -13.60 5.77 -7.75
C SER A 129 -12.29 4.95 -7.77
N ARG A 130 -11.47 5.09 -8.82
CA ARG A 130 -10.15 4.43 -8.89
C ARG A 130 -9.20 4.93 -7.81
N TYR A 131 -9.19 6.22 -7.50
CA TYR A 131 -8.28 6.78 -6.48
C TYR A 131 -8.65 6.29 -5.09
N ILE A 132 -9.95 6.22 -4.79
CA ILE A 132 -10.44 5.70 -3.51
C ILE A 132 -10.05 4.22 -3.37
N ARG A 133 -10.27 3.41 -4.40
CA ARG A 133 -9.89 1.99 -4.40
C ARG A 133 -8.38 1.83 -4.23
N THR A 134 -7.58 2.57 -5.01
CA THR A 134 -6.12 2.51 -4.91
C THR A 134 -5.60 2.93 -3.53
N PHE A 135 -6.29 3.86 -2.86
CA PHE A 135 -5.96 4.25 -1.48
C PHE A 135 -6.20 3.09 -0.50
N PHE A 136 -7.33 2.40 -0.60
CA PHE A 136 -7.60 1.22 0.24
C PHE A 136 -6.65 0.05 -0.08
N ASP A 137 -6.30 -0.15 -1.36
CA ASP A 137 -5.31 -1.15 -1.77
C ASP A 137 -3.95 -0.84 -1.14
N LEU A 138 -3.54 0.44 -1.11
CA LEU A 138 -2.29 0.86 -0.45
C LEU A 138 -2.31 0.53 1.05
N ILE A 139 -3.41 0.85 1.75
CA ILE A 139 -3.56 0.50 3.17
C ILE A 139 -3.45 -1.01 3.35
N THR A 140 -4.14 -1.78 2.51
CA THR A 140 -4.11 -3.25 2.56
C THR A 140 -2.69 -3.78 2.38
N VAL A 141 -1.96 -3.29 1.38
CA VAL A 141 -0.58 -3.73 1.13
C VAL A 141 0.35 -3.34 2.27
N LEU A 142 0.25 -2.11 2.78
CA LEU A 142 1.04 -1.68 3.93
C LEU A 142 0.75 -2.53 5.17
N PHE A 143 -0.52 -2.88 5.38
CA PHE A 143 -0.89 -3.76 6.47
C PHE A 143 -0.31 -5.16 6.30
N LEU A 144 -0.47 -5.75 5.10
CA LEU A 144 0.02 -7.09 4.80
C LEU A 144 1.55 -7.21 4.79
N THR A 145 2.26 -6.14 4.44
CA THR A 145 3.73 -6.15 4.35
C THR A 145 4.38 -5.74 5.66
N ARG A 146 3.96 -4.62 6.24
CA ARG A 146 4.65 -4.03 7.39
C ARG A 146 4.09 -4.47 8.75
N PHE A 147 2.78 -4.75 8.80
CA PHE A 147 2.08 -5.06 10.06
C PHE A 147 1.56 -6.49 10.16
N ARG A 148 1.81 -7.33 9.14
CA ARG A 148 1.39 -8.73 9.15
C ARG A 148 1.92 -9.51 10.34
N LYS A 149 3.15 -9.22 10.77
CA LYS A 149 3.80 -9.91 11.89
C LYS A 149 3.40 -9.35 13.25
N SER A 150 2.93 -8.11 13.32
CA SER A 150 2.58 -7.43 14.57
C SER A 150 1.48 -6.38 14.33
N PRO A 151 0.24 -6.82 14.09
CA PRO A 151 -0.92 -5.94 13.87
C PRO A 151 -1.19 -5.00 15.04
N LEU A 152 -0.82 -5.41 16.25
CA LEU A 152 -0.99 -4.61 17.47
C LEU A 152 -0.30 -3.25 17.36
N TYR A 153 0.86 -3.16 16.70
CA TYR A 153 1.53 -1.87 16.53
C TYR A 153 0.72 -0.89 15.67
N PHE A 154 0.02 -1.39 14.68
CA PHE A 154 -0.83 -0.55 13.83
C PHE A 154 -2.09 -0.08 14.57
N PHE A 155 -2.90 -1.02 15.03
CA PHE A 155 -4.16 -0.70 15.71
C PHE A 155 -3.90 -0.08 17.08
N GLY A 156 -2.89 -0.57 17.80
CA GLY A 156 -2.53 -0.10 19.12
C GLY A 156 -2.04 1.35 19.13
N SER A 157 -1.24 1.77 18.16
CA SER A 157 -0.77 3.16 18.07
C SER A 157 -1.92 4.14 17.83
N ILE A 158 -2.83 3.79 16.94
CA ILE A 158 -4.04 4.61 16.67
C ILE A 158 -4.94 4.64 17.90
N GLY A 159 -5.21 3.47 18.50
CA GLY A 159 -6.05 3.34 19.69
C GLY A 159 -5.48 4.11 20.87
N PHE A 160 -4.19 4.02 21.11
CA PHE A 160 -3.51 4.76 22.18
C PHE A 160 -3.58 6.27 21.97
N ALA A 161 -3.34 6.74 20.74
CA ALA A 161 -3.43 8.16 20.41
C ALA A 161 -4.84 8.72 20.63
N MET A 162 -5.89 7.98 20.21
CA MET A 162 -7.28 8.37 20.42
C MET A 162 -7.64 8.38 21.90
N LEU A 163 -7.25 7.35 22.65
CA LEU A 163 -7.49 7.23 24.08
C LEU A 163 -6.81 8.39 24.84
N PHE A 164 -5.56 8.67 24.51
CA PHE A 164 -4.79 9.74 25.16
C PHE A 164 -5.37 11.12 24.85
N LEU A 165 -5.75 11.37 23.59
CA LEU A 165 -6.41 12.63 23.21
C LEU A 165 -7.76 12.81 23.92
N GLY A 166 -8.60 11.77 23.94
CA GLY A 166 -9.87 11.79 24.65
C GLY A 166 -9.69 12.01 26.15
N PHE A 167 -8.67 11.39 26.76
CA PHE A 167 -8.33 11.61 28.16
C PHE A 167 -7.95 13.07 28.44
N ILE A 168 -7.07 13.66 27.61
CA ILE A 168 -6.66 15.07 27.76
C ILE A 168 -7.90 16.00 27.67
N ILE A 169 -8.78 15.77 26.69
CA ILE A 169 -10.01 16.58 26.54
C ILE A 169 -10.86 16.52 27.83
N ASN A 170 -11.09 15.32 28.36
CA ASN A 170 -11.92 15.15 29.54
C ASN A 170 -11.28 15.74 30.81
N VAL A 171 -9.96 15.60 30.97
CA VAL A 171 -9.22 16.23 32.07
C VAL A 171 -9.31 17.75 31.97
N TYR A 172 -9.11 18.33 30.79
CA TYR A 172 -9.23 19.77 30.56
C TYR A 172 -10.62 20.29 30.92
N LEU A 173 -11.68 19.63 30.49
CA LEU A 173 -13.07 20.01 30.81
C LEU A 173 -13.38 19.87 32.30
N THR A 174 -12.86 18.83 32.95
CA THR A 174 -12.99 18.67 34.40
C THR A 174 -12.33 19.81 35.18
N TYR A 175 -11.12 20.20 34.75
CA TYR A 175 -10.40 21.32 35.29
C TYR A 175 -11.15 22.64 35.12
N GLN A 176 -11.69 22.90 33.94
CA GLN A 176 -12.52 24.08 33.67
C GLN A 176 -13.79 24.12 34.53
N LYS A 177 -14.43 22.99 34.76
CA LYS A 177 -15.59 22.89 35.68
C LYS A 177 -15.20 23.29 37.09
N MET A 178 -14.05 22.82 37.57
CA MET A 178 -13.60 23.12 38.96
C MET A 178 -13.28 24.61 39.16
N LEU A 179 -12.73 25.29 38.16
CA LEU A 179 -12.34 26.69 38.28
C LEU A 179 -13.49 27.68 37.97
N HIS A 180 -14.33 27.36 36.99
CA HIS A 180 -15.32 28.30 36.44
C HIS A 180 -16.77 27.88 36.70
N GLY A 181 -17.03 26.74 37.35
CA GLY A 181 -18.38 26.25 37.66
C GLY A 181 -19.22 25.87 36.44
N MET A 182 -18.60 25.60 35.27
CA MET A 182 -19.30 25.29 34.03
C MET A 182 -20.04 23.96 34.10
N PHE A 183 -21.25 23.90 33.51
CA PHE A 183 -22.00 22.64 33.38
C PHE A 183 -21.40 21.77 32.26
N LEU A 184 -20.92 20.56 32.62
CA LEU A 184 -20.33 19.61 31.68
C LEU A 184 -21.34 19.07 30.66
N SER A 185 -22.64 18.98 31.05
CA SER A 185 -23.71 18.48 30.20
C SER A 185 -23.97 19.32 28.95
N GLU A 186 -23.58 20.59 28.97
CA GLU A 186 -23.74 21.52 27.84
C GLU A 186 -22.53 21.58 26.91
N GLN A 187 -21.50 20.75 27.14
CA GLN A 187 -20.27 20.76 26.39
C GLN A 187 -20.20 19.60 25.37
N PRO A 188 -20.43 19.84 24.06
CA PRO A 188 -20.30 18.81 23.02
C PRO A 188 -18.91 18.16 23.01
N LEU A 189 -17.89 18.89 23.47
CA LEU A 189 -16.51 18.43 23.55
C LEU A 189 -16.35 17.26 24.56
N LEU A 190 -17.20 17.17 25.59
CA LEU A 190 -17.23 16.05 26.52
C LEU A 190 -17.55 14.74 25.79
N LEU A 191 -18.61 14.78 24.95
CA LEU A 191 -19.02 13.62 24.17
C LEU A 191 -17.92 13.19 23.20
N LEU A 192 -17.24 14.14 22.57
CA LEU A 192 -16.10 13.85 21.72
C LEU A 192 -14.97 13.16 22.50
N GLY A 193 -14.64 13.66 23.69
CA GLY A 193 -13.62 13.06 24.56
C GLY A 193 -13.96 11.61 24.94
N ILE A 194 -15.20 11.36 25.35
CA ILE A 194 -15.68 10.01 25.68
C ILE A 194 -15.67 9.11 24.45
N LEU A 195 -16.18 9.58 23.30
CA LEU A 195 -16.18 8.84 22.05
C LEU A 195 -14.76 8.42 21.63
N LEU A 196 -13.80 9.33 21.71
CA LEU A 196 -12.41 9.03 21.39
C LEU A 196 -11.83 7.97 22.33
N MET A 197 -12.15 8.02 23.62
CA MET A 197 -11.68 7.00 24.57
C MET A 197 -12.28 5.63 24.26
N VAL A 198 -13.58 5.54 23.98
CA VAL A 198 -14.26 4.29 23.62
C VAL A 198 -13.68 3.71 22.33
N LEU A 199 -13.54 4.53 21.29
CA LEU A 199 -12.91 4.11 20.03
C LEU A 199 -11.45 3.68 20.25
N GLY A 200 -10.70 4.39 21.09
CA GLY A 200 -9.33 4.03 21.44
C GLY A 200 -9.23 2.63 22.05
N VAL A 201 -10.09 2.30 23.00
CA VAL A 201 -10.17 0.95 23.58
C VAL A 201 -10.58 -0.10 22.56
N GLN A 202 -11.51 0.21 21.66
CA GLN A 202 -11.91 -0.70 20.57
C GLN A 202 -10.75 -1.00 19.64
N PHE A 203 -9.99 0.02 19.20
CA PHE A 203 -8.81 -0.18 18.34
C PHE A 203 -7.73 -1.03 19.03
N LEU A 204 -7.46 -0.81 20.32
CA LEU A 204 -6.56 -1.65 21.11
C LEU A 204 -7.03 -3.10 21.17
N SER A 205 -8.32 -3.33 21.40
CA SER A 205 -8.91 -4.66 21.44
C SER A 205 -8.80 -5.39 20.10
N ILE A 206 -9.06 -4.69 18.99
CA ILE A 206 -8.88 -5.23 17.63
C ILE A 206 -7.40 -5.61 17.42
N GLY A 207 -6.48 -4.75 17.85
CA GLY A 207 -5.05 -5.02 17.76
C GLY A 207 -4.65 -6.30 18.48
N LEU A 208 -5.10 -6.49 19.72
CA LEU A 208 -4.82 -7.69 20.52
C LEU A 208 -5.43 -8.96 19.90
N ILE A 209 -6.68 -8.90 19.44
CA ILE A 209 -7.34 -10.02 18.78
C ILE A 209 -6.58 -10.42 17.51
N THR A 210 -6.21 -9.45 16.69
CA THR A 210 -5.49 -9.71 15.44
C THR A 210 -4.10 -10.28 15.71
N GLU A 211 -3.39 -9.79 16.72
CA GLU A 211 -2.08 -10.34 17.16
C GLU A 211 -2.21 -11.79 17.58
N THR A 212 -3.26 -12.14 18.34
CA THR A 212 -3.54 -13.51 18.76
C THR A 212 -3.82 -14.42 17.55
N ILE A 213 -4.59 -13.95 16.57
CA ILE A 213 -4.85 -14.71 15.34
C ILE A 213 -3.56 -15.00 14.57
N VAL A 214 -2.68 -14.01 14.45
CA VAL A 214 -1.39 -14.16 13.78
C VAL A 214 -0.49 -15.14 14.51
N SER A 215 -0.41 -15.08 15.85
CA SER A 215 0.41 -15.99 16.65
C SER A 215 -0.04 -17.43 16.50
N VAL A 216 -1.35 -17.70 16.58
CA VAL A 216 -1.92 -19.06 16.39
C VAL A 216 -1.68 -19.57 14.95
N SER A 217 -1.76 -18.70 13.96
CA SER A 217 -1.47 -19.07 12.56
C SER A 217 0.00 -19.50 12.37
N HIS A 218 0.94 -18.82 13.03
CA HIS A 218 2.36 -19.19 13.01
C HIS A 218 2.66 -20.51 13.70
N GLU A 219 1.99 -20.83 14.81
CA GLU A 219 2.15 -22.13 15.49
C GLU A 219 1.68 -23.29 14.60
N LYS A 220 0.52 -23.16 13.94
CA LYS A 220 0.00 -24.19 13.04
C LYS A 220 0.92 -24.45 11.84
N GLY A 221 1.58 -23.44 11.30
CA GLY A 221 2.54 -23.59 10.21
C GLY A 221 3.81 -24.37 10.62
N ARG A 222 4.20 -24.32 11.90
CA ARG A 222 5.36 -25.07 12.43
C ARG A 222 5.07 -26.55 12.73
N VAL A 223 3.81 -26.91 12.94
CA VAL A 223 3.42 -28.30 13.24
C VAL A 223 3.32 -29.16 11.98
N HIS A 224 3.23 -28.55 10.79
CA HIS A 224 3.12 -29.25 9.51
C HIS A 224 4.38 -29.16 8.63
N SER A 225 5.48 -28.62 9.11
CA SER A 225 6.81 -28.63 8.49
C SER A 225 7.76 -29.57 9.23
#